data_c4dc446b3b66b566a672dfbb763ab372
#
_entry.id   c4dc446b3b66b566a672dfbb763ab372
#
_cell.length_a   1.000
_cell.length_b   1.000
_cell.length_c   1.000
_cell.angle_alpha   90.00
_cell.angle_beta   90.00
_cell.angle_gamma   90.00
#
_symmetry.space_group_name_H-M   'P 1'
#
loop_
_entity.id
_entity.type
_entity.pdbx_description
1 polymer ?
#
loop_
_entity_poly.entity_id
_entity_poly.type
_entity_poly.pdbx_seq_one_letter_code
_entity_poly.pdbx_strand_id
1 'polypeptide(L)'
;MSEVLILILSFVILLAIGVPVAWSIGISCLLTMLASIDSLAAFTTVAQRMATGLDSFSLLAIPLFILAGQIMNQGGIAYRLIAFAKALMGALPGGLIYVNVIAAMLFGAISGSAVAATSAIGGILGPPMEKEGYSKEFGAAVNITSSTTGLVIPPSNVLIVYSLASGGVSIASLFLAGYLPGILMGLALMLVAAIWIKKKKYPAGERSSFRNIMVTFLNALPSLLLLVVVIGGIVSGIFTATEASGIAVLYTLILSFINKELKISSLQNVFLGSVGTTAIVMLLIATSMSMSWVMSYENIPIAVSEALLALSDNVFVILLIINLLLLFVGTFMDMTPAVLIFTPIFLPVVEALGVDPVHFGIMMVMNLCVGLCTPPVGSVLFIGVSVANTTIQKVIKPLLPLYVAMFIVLLLVTFIPQISLWLPQLFE
;
A
#
# COMPACT_ATOMS: atom_id res chain seq x y z
N MET A 1 30.79 -14.61 -3.76
CA MET A 1 29.72 -15.40 -4.42
C MET A 1 29.07 -16.45 -3.50
N SER A 2 29.81 -17.08 -2.60
CA SER A 2 29.26 -18.00 -1.59
C SER A 2 28.32 -17.29 -0.61
N GLU A 3 28.67 -16.10 -0.18
CA GLU A 3 27.96 -15.28 0.80
C GLU A 3 26.59 -14.82 0.28
N VAL A 4 26.53 -14.35 -0.97
CA VAL A 4 25.30 -13.98 -1.66
C VAL A 4 24.37 -15.19 -1.80
N LEU A 5 24.92 -16.35 -2.11
CA LEU A 5 24.17 -17.60 -2.22
C LEU A 5 23.59 -18.00 -0.85
N ILE A 6 24.38 -17.86 0.24
CA ILE A 6 23.91 -18.10 1.61
C ILE A 6 22.75 -17.17 1.93
N LEU A 7 22.86 -15.86 1.63
CA LEU A 7 21.79 -14.89 1.89
C LEU A 7 20.48 -15.29 1.20
N ILE A 8 20.55 -15.56 -0.10
CA ILE A 8 19.37 -15.87 -0.91
C ILE A 8 18.77 -17.24 -0.51
N LEU A 9 19.59 -18.29 -0.41
CA LEU A 9 19.09 -19.62 -0.10
C LEU A 9 18.51 -19.70 1.31
N SER A 10 19.20 -19.16 2.32
CA SER A 10 18.68 -19.17 3.69
C SER A 10 17.37 -18.37 3.79
N PHE A 11 17.26 -17.22 3.14
CA PHE A 11 16.04 -16.44 3.11
C PHE A 11 14.87 -17.21 2.45
N VAL A 12 15.10 -17.78 1.27
CA VAL A 12 14.07 -18.54 0.55
C VAL A 12 13.65 -19.80 1.32
N ILE A 13 14.61 -20.54 1.89
CA ILE A 13 14.31 -21.75 2.68
C ILE A 13 13.49 -21.40 3.92
N LEU A 14 13.88 -20.35 4.66
CA LEU A 14 13.14 -19.92 5.85
C LEU A 14 11.71 -19.49 5.51
N LEU A 15 11.51 -18.78 4.42
CA LEU A 15 10.18 -18.43 3.93
C LEU A 15 9.38 -19.68 3.53
N ALA A 16 10.00 -20.63 2.83
CA ALA A 16 9.34 -21.85 2.37
C ALA A 16 8.85 -22.76 3.52
N ILE A 17 9.56 -22.77 4.65
CA ILE A 17 9.15 -23.49 5.86
C ILE A 17 8.20 -22.67 6.75
N GLY A 18 7.79 -21.48 6.32
CA GLY A 18 6.78 -20.66 7.00
C GLY A 18 7.30 -19.76 8.11
N VAL A 19 8.60 -19.48 8.19
CA VAL A 19 9.16 -18.49 9.14
C VAL A 19 8.70 -17.10 8.74
N PRO A 20 8.21 -16.26 9.69
CA PRO A 20 7.80 -14.90 9.36
C PRO A 20 8.92 -14.08 8.72
N VAL A 21 8.56 -13.24 7.73
CA VAL A 21 9.51 -12.52 6.86
C VAL A 21 10.58 -11.76 7.65
N ALA A 22 10.21 -11.06 8.73
CA ALA A 22 11.16 -10.31 9.54
C ALA A 22 12.27 -11.20 10.14
N TRP A 23 11.89 -12.36 10.65
CA TRP A 23 12.85 -13.34 11.18
C TRP A 23 13.69 -13.97 10.06
N SER A 24 13.08 -14.27 8.92
CA SER A 24 13.79 -14.79 7.76
C SER A 24 14.88 -13.84 7.29
N ILE A 25 14.57 -12.53 7.23
CA ILE A 25 15.55 -11.48 6.89
C ILE A 25 16.69 -11.46 7.93
N GLY A 26 16.36 -11.33 9.22
CA GLY A 26 17.36 -11.20 10.28
C GLY A 26 18.29 -12.40 10.39
N ILE A 27 17.73 -13.62 10.31
CA ILE A 27 18.51 -14.87 10.36
C ILE A 27 19.41 -15.00 9.13
N SER A 28 18.89 -14.69 7.93
CA SER A 28 19.67 -14.77 6.70
C SER A 28 20.84 -13.78 6.71
N CYS A 29 20.62 -12.56 7.21
CA CYS A 29 21.69 -11.57 7.40
C CYS A 29 22.77 -12.10 8.36
N LEU A 30 22.35 -12.66 9.47
CA LEU A 30 23.29 -13.21 10.45
C LEU A 30 24.10 -14.38 9.90
N LEU A 31 23.45 -15.32 9.20
CA LEU A 31 24.12 -16.46 8.57
C LEU A 31 25.15 -16.01 7.54
N THR A 32 24.80 -15.00 6.73
CA THR A 32 25.72 -14.43 5.74
C THR A 32 26.91 -13.78 6.39
N MET A 33 26.69 -12.96 7.42
CA MET A 33 27.76 -12.30 8.15
C MET A 33 28.68 -13.28 8.88
N LEU A 34 28.14 -14.38 9.46
CA LEU A 34 28.93 -15.44 10.07
C LEU A 34 29.84 -16.18 9.08
N ALA A 35 29.48 -16.18 7.80
CA ALA A 35 30.34 -16.72 6.74
C ALA A 35 31.41 -15.72 6.26
N SER A 36 31.17 -14.41 6.40
CA SER A 36 32.03 -13.35 5.89
C SER A 36 33.05 -12.83 6.91
N ILE A 37 32.67 -12.77 8.20
CA ILE A 37 33.47 -12.17 9.28
C ILE A 37 33.41 -13.00 10.57
N ASP A 38 34.29 -12.63 11.53
CA ASP A 38 34.32 -13.27 12.85
C ASP A 38 32.96 -13.20 13.57
N SER A 39 32.64 -14.25 14.33
CA SER A 39 31.32 -14.45 14.93
C SER A 39 30.89 -13.30 15.85
N LEU A 40 31.79 -12.79 16.72
CA LEU A 40 31.47 -11.67 17.61
C LEU A 40 31.15 -10.41 16.81
N ALA A 41 31.95 -10.13 15.76
CA ALA A 41 31.72 -9.00 14.87
C ALA A 41 30.40 -9.14 14.10
N ALA A 42 30.06 -10.34 13.63
CA ALA A 42 28.81 -10.62 12.94
C ALA A 42 27.57 -10.32 13.80
N PHE A 43 27.52 -10.89 15.02
CA PHE A 43 26.42 -10.65 15.96
C PHE A 43 26.30 -9.17 16.34
N THR A 44 27.41 -8.51 16.66
CA THR A 44 27.40 -7.09 17.07
C THR A 44 26.99 -6.19 15.91
N THR A 45 27.47 -6.44 14.71
CA THR A 45 27.13 -5.63 13.53
C THR A 45 25.65 -5.75 13.18
N VAL A 46 25.12 -6.98 13.11
CA VAL A 46 23.69 -7.19 12.79
C VAL A 46 22.82 -6.51 13.84
N ALA A 47 23.09 -6.73 15.14
CA ALA A 47 22.33 -6.11 16.23
C ALA A 47 22.42 -4.57 16.20
N GLN A 48 23.61 -4.01 15.94
CA GLN A 48 23.83 -2.57 15.86
C GLN A 48 23.07 -1.98 14.66
N ARG A 49 23.11 -2.63 13.49
CA ARG A 49 22.38 -2.15 12.29
C ARG A 49 20.87 -2.21 12.46
N MET A 50 20.37 -3.24 13.15
CA MET A 50 18.96 -3.31 13.53
C MET A 50 18.56 -2.16 14.47
N ALA A 51 19.37 -1.87 15.51
CA ALA A 51 19.10 -0.81 16.46
C ALA A 51 19.17 0.59 15.81
N THR A 52 20.28 0.89 15.11
CA THR A 52 20.47 2.18 14.45
C THR A 52 19.48 2.41 13.29
N GLY A 53 19.04 1.34 12.64
CA GLY A 53 18.01 1.42 11.60
C GLY A 53 16.65 1.91 12.11
N LEU A 54 16.38 1.77 13.40
CA LEU A 54 15.18 2.29 14.05
C LEU A 54 15.35 3.71 14.61
N ASP A 55 16.56 4.23 14.65
CA ASP A 55 16.87 5.55 15.19
C ASP A 55 16.66 6.66 14.16
N SER A 56 15.42 6.78 13.69
CA SER A 56 15.00 7.82 12.77
C SER A 56 13.69 8.46 13.22
N PHE A 57 13.71 9.79 13.37
CA PHE A 57 12.53 10.55 13.78
C PHE A 57 11.33 10.36 12.82
N SER A 58 11.60 10.23 11.53
CA SER A 58 10.56 10.02 10.52
C SER A 58 9.82 8.68 10.68
N LEU A 59 10.46 7.68 11.29
CA LEU A 59 9.82 6.39 11.57
C LEU A 59 8.68 6.48 12.58
N LEU A 60 8.67 7.47 13.47
CA LEU A 60 7.58 7.69 14.41
C LEU A 60 6.25 8.00 13.70
N ALA A 61 6.29 8.44 12.46
CA ALA A 61 5.07 8.66 11.67
C ALA A 61 4.29 7.36 11.44
N ILE A 62 4.98 6.23 11.25
CA ILE A 62 4.36 4.95 10.93
C ILE A 62 3.45 4.45 12.07
N PRO A 63 3.91 4.27 13.33
CA PRO A 63 3.05 3.87 14.43
C PRO A 63 1.89 4.83 14.68
N LEU A 64 2.10 6.13 14.51
CA LEU A 64 1.04 7.12 14.70
C LEU A 64 -0.02 7.04 13.58
N PHE A 65 0.38 6.90 12.32
CA PHE A 65 -0.60 6.67 11.23
C PHE A 65 -1.32 5.32 11.37
N ILE A 66 -0.64 4.25 11.81
CA ILE A 66 -1.28 2.97 12.14
C ILE A 66 -2.33 3.17 13.23
N LEU A 67 -2.00 3.89 14.29
CA LEU A 67 -2.93 4.18 15.38
C LEU A 67 -4.12 5.01 14.88
N ALA A 68 -3.88 6.08 14.12
CA ALA A 68 -4.94 6.88 13.51
C ALA A 68 -5.87 6.01 12.64
N GLY A 69 -5.30 5.15 11.80
CA GLY A 69 -6.06 4.21 10.96
C GLY A 69 -6.90 3.21 11.77
N GLN A 70 -6.38 2.69 12.89
CA GLN A 70 -7.11 1.79 13.78
C GLN A 70 -8.28 2.50 14.49
N ILE A 71 -8.07 3.74 14.97
CA ILE A 71 -9.12 4.58 15.55
C ILE A 71 -10.23 4.79 14.52
N MET A 72 -9.88 5.15 13.30
CA MET A 72 -10.82 5.42 12.22
C MET A 72 -11.62 4.18 11.79
N ASN A 73 -10.98 3.01 11.79
CA ASN A 73 -11.61 1.76 11.43
C ASN A 73 -12.74 1.38 12.41
N GLN A 74 -12.56 1.68 13.70
CA GLN A 74 -13.58 1.47 14.71
C GLN A 74 -14.58 2.64 14.83
N GLY A 75 -14.19 3.82 14.35
CA GLY A 75 -14.93 5.07 14.48
C GLY A 75 -16.01 5.32 13.41
N GLY A 76 -16.57 4.29 12.76
CA GLY A 76 -17.69 4.44 11.81
C GLY A 76 -17.43 5.26 10.55
N ILE A 77 -16.18 5.68 10.34
CA ILE A 77 -15.79 6.54 9.21
C ILE A 77 -16.08 5.87 7.88
N ALA A 78 -15.85 4.55 7.78
CA ALA A 78 -16.18 3.78 6.58
C ALA A 78 -17.65 3.94 6.16
N TYR A 79 -18.58 3.90 7.10
CA TYR A 79 -20.01 4.09 6.81
C TYR A 79 -20.32 5.46 6.21
N ARG A 80 -19.67 6.54 6.69
CA ARG A 80 -19.89 7.90 6.18
C ARG A 80 -19.33 8.07 4.79
N LEU A 81 -18.14 7.54 4.54
CA LEU A 81 -17.51 7.57 3.21
C LEU A 81 -18.35 6.76 2.21
N ILE A 82 -18.85 5.59 2.59
CA ILE A 82 -19.77 4.77 1.78
C ILE A 82 -21.07 5.50 1.52
N ALA A 83 -21.67 6.11 2.54
CA ALA A 83 -22.94 6.88 2.38
C ALA A 83 -22.76 8.05 1.41
N PHE A 84 -21.65 8.78 1.50
CA PHE A 84 -21.32 9.85 0.58
C PHE A 84 -21.07 9.33 -0.85
N ALA A 85 -20.24 8.28 -1.00
CA ALA A 85 -20.01 7.65 -2.29
C ALA A 85 -21.31 7.12 -2.92
N LYS A 86 -22.22 6.53 -2.09
CA LYS A 86 -23.51 6.06 -2.54
C LYS A 86 -24.42 7.22 -2.99
N ALA A 87 -24.38 8.34 -2.31
CA ALA A 87 -25.15 9.53 -2.72
C ALA A 87 -24.68 10.08 -4.07
N LEU A 88 -23.38 9.99 -4.36
CA LEU A 88 -22.79 10.44 -5.62
C LEU A 88 -23.04 9.49 -6.80
N MET A 89 -22.78 8.20 -6.61
CA MET A 89 -22.70 7.21 -7.67
C MET A 89 -23.81 6.16 -7.66
N GLY A 90 -24.60 6.09 -6.60
CA GLY A 90 -25.62 5.05 -6.41
C GLY A 90 -26.71 5.03 -7.47
N ALA A 91 -26.99 6.17 -8.12
CA ALA A 91 -27.98 6.29 -9.19
C ALA A 91 -27.53 5.68 -10.53
N LEU A 92 -26.24 5.41 -10.70
CA LEU A 92 -25.72 4.83 -11.93
C LEU A 92 -26.14 3.35 -12.03
N PRO A 93 -26.33 2.81 -13.24
CA PRO A 93 -26.46 1.37 -13.42
C PRO A 93 -25.25 0.66 -12.79
N GLY A 94 -25.53 -0.30 -11.90
CA GLY A 94 -24.43 -0.94 -11.16
C GLY A 94 -23.75 -0.04 -10.13
N GLY A 95 -24.44 0.97 -9.61
CA GLY A 95 -23.90 2.04 -8.74
C GLY A 95 -23.10 1.56 -7.56
N LEU A 96 -23.45 0.45 -6.92
CA LEU A 96 -22.74 -0.11 -5.77
C LEU A 96 -21.29 -0.53 -6.10
N ILE A 97 -21.00 -0.87 -7.34
CA ILE A 97 -19.62 -1.18 -7.80
C ILE A 97 -18.76 0.08 -7.77
N TYR A 98 -19.26 1.20 -8.31
CA TYR A 98 -18.54 2.48 -8.26
C TYR A 98 -18.38 3.00 -6.85
N VAL A 99 -19.44 2.81 -6.03
CA VAL A 99 -19.39 3.12 -4.59
C VAL A 99 -18.28 2.33 -3.90
N ASN A 100 -18.14 1.04 -4.22
CA ASN A 100 -17.06 0.21 -3.67
C ASN A 100 -15.68 0.78 -4.02
N VAL A 101 -15.45 1.12 -5.29
CA VAL A 101 -14.15 1.66 -5.73
C VAL A 101 -13.84 2.98 -5.01
N ILE A 102 -14.76 3.93 -5.02
CA ILE A 102 -14.54 5.25 -4.39
C ILE A 102 -14.36 5.11 -2.88
N ALA A 103 -15.22 4.31 -2.22
CA ALA A 103 -15.13 4.10 -0.79
C ALA A 103 -13.81 3.41 -0.39
N ALA A 104 -13.37 2.42 -1.17
CA ALA A 104 -12.10 1.73 -0.95
C ALA A 104 -10.90 2.66 -1.15
N MET A 105 -10.91 3.51 -2.17
CA MET A 105 -9.88 4.53 -2.39
C MET A 105 -9.80 5.51 -1.20
N LEU A 106 -10.92 6.10 -0.81
CA LEU A 106 -10.97 7.06 0.29
C LEU A 106 -10.60 6.43 1.62
N PHE A 107 -11.16 5.26 1.92
CA PHE A 107 -10.88 4.57 3.18
C PHE A 107 -9.47 4.02 3.22
N GLY A 108 -8.96 3.48 2.11
CA GLY A 108 -7.60 2.97 1.99
C GLY A 108 -6.55 4.06 2.17
N ALA A 109 -6.76 5.24 1.56
CA ALA A 109 -5.92 6.42 1.74
C ALA A 109 -5.82 6.87 3.21
N ILE A 110 -6.94 6.81 3.93
CA ILE A 110 -7.00 7.22 5.33
C ILE A 110 -6.44 6.15 6.26
N SER A 111 -6.79 4.86 6.03
CA SER A 111 -6.38 3.75 6.91
C SER A 111 -4.94 3.28 6.65
N GLY A 112 -4.39 3.56 5.48
CA GLY A 112 -3.06 3.09 5.07
C GLY A 112 -2.94 1.56 4.95
N SER A 113 -4.08 0.83 4.88
CA SER A 113 -4.09 -0.64 4.87
C SER A 113 -5.12 -1.18 3.87
N ALA A 114 -4.65 -1.86 2.82
CA ALA A 114 -5.52 -2.53 1.86
C ALA A 114 -6.34 -3.66 2.49
N VAL A 115 -5.75 -4.40 3.44
CA VAL A 115 -6.43 -5.46 4.20
C VAL A 115 -7.61 -4.89 5.00
N ALA A 116 -7.38 -3.77 5.70
CA ALA A 116 -8.43 -3.08 6.46
C ALA A 116 -9.53 -2.54 5.52
N ALA A 117 -9.15 -1.93 4.39
CA ALA A 117 -10.08 -1.44 3.40
C ALA A 117 -10.93 -2.58 2.80
N THR A 118 -10.30 -3.68 2.41
CA THR A 118 -10.99 -4.86 1.88
C THR A 118 -12.00 -5.42 2.87
N SER A 119 -11.62 -5.54 4.14
CA SER A 119 -12.49 -6.08 5.20
C SER A 119 -13.64 -5.14 5.48
N ALA A 120 -13.38 -3.85 5.70
CA ALA A 120 -14.40 -2.87 6.07
C ALA A 120 -15.40 -2.63 4.92
N ILE A 121 -14.89 -2.29 3.73
CA ILE A 121 -15.75 -1.96 2.58
C ILE A 121 -16.49 -3.20 2.08
N GLY A 122 -15.79 -4.34 1.95
CA GLY A 122 -16.41 -5.61 1.54
C GLY A 122 -17.44 -6.12 2.51
N GLY A 123 -17.19 -6.00 3.82
CA GLY A 123 -18.13 -6.38 4.86
C GLY A 123 -19.43 -5.53 4.85
N ILE A 124 -19.31 -4.22 4.57
CA ILE A 124 -20.46 -3.30 4.54
C ILE A 124 -21.22 -3.39 3.21
N LEU A 125 -20.51 -3.44 2.08
CA LEU A 125 -21.15 -3.40 0.75
C LEU A 125 -21.51 -4.79 0.20
N GLY A 126 -20.85 -5.86 0.65
CA GLY A 126 -21.12 -7.22 0.17
C GLY A 126 -22.61 -7.63 0.29
N PRO A 127 -23.21 -7.56 1.50
CA PRO A 127 -24.63 -7.95 1.68
C PRO A 127 -25.63 -7.14 0.84
N PRO A 128 -25.56 -5.80 0.73
CA PRO A 128 -26.44 -5.06 -0.17
C PRO A 128 -26.18 -5.36 -1.65
N MET A 129 -24.94 -5.59 -2.07
CA MET A 129 -24.65 -5.98 -3.46
C MET A 129 -25.31 -7.33 -3.80
N GLU A 130 -25.23 -8.33 -2.92
CA GLU A 130 -25.89 -9.61 -3.12
C GLU A 130 -27.42 -9.47 -3.24
N LYS A 131 -28.03 -8.64 -2.39
CA LYS A 131 -29.49 -8.37 -2.43
C LYS A 131 -29.92 -7.69 -3.73
N GLU A 132 -29.06 -6.86 -4.33
CA GLU A 132 -29.31 -6.22 -5.62
C GLU A 132 -28.93 -7.10 -6.83
N GLY A 133 -28.53 -8.38 -6.59
CA GLY A 133 -28.27 -9.37 -7.64
C GLY A 133 -26.88 -9.33 -8.23
N TYR A 134 -25.92 -8.66 -7.60
CA TYR A 134 -24.50 -8.74 -8.00
C TYR A 134 -23.91 -10.10 -7.65
N SER A 135 -23.07 -10.65 -8.52
CA SER A 135 -22.34 -11.88 -8.18
C SER A 135 -21.31 -11.57 -7.09
N LYS A 136 -21.24 -12.47 -6.09
CA LYS A 136 -20.27 -12.39 -4.98
C LYS A 136 -18.84 -12.28 -5.52
N GLU A 137 -18.54 -13.06 -6.55
CA GLU A 137 -17.23 -13.15 -7.14
C GLU A 137 -16.79 -11.84 -7.80
N PHE A 138 -17.71 -11.17 -8.51
CA PHE A 138 -17.40 -9.88 -9.14
C PHE A 138 -17.28 -8.76 -8.09
N GLY A 139 -18.20 -8.74 -7.10
CA GLY A 139 -18.10 -7.82 -5.97
C GLY A 139 -16.80 -7.98 -5.20
N ALA A 140 -16.39 -9.23 -4.93
CA ALA A 140 -15.11 -9.55 -4.30
C ALA A 140 -13.92 -9.08 -5.16
N ALA A 141 -13.94 -9.35 -6.47
CA ALA A 141 -12.87 -8.95 -7.38
C ALA A 141 -12.68 -7.42 -7.41
N VAL A 142 -13.76 -6.65 -7.48
CA VAL A 142 -13.70 -5.19 -7.42
C VAL A 142 -13.20 -4.71 -6.06
N ASN A 143 -13.69 -5.27 -4.96
CA ASN A 143 -13.27 -4.88 -3.62
C ASN A 143 -11.77 -5.16 -3.37
N ILE A 144 -11.26 -6.31 -3.82
CA ILE A 144 -9.86 -6.70 -3.75
C ILE A 144 -8.99 -5.68 -4.49
N THR A 145 -9.28 -5.41 -5.75
CA THR A 145 -8.47 -4.54 -6.59
C THR A 145 -8.57 -3.07 -6.19
N SER A 146 -9.75 -2.59 -5.82
CA SER A 146 -9.92 -1.19 -5.42
C SER A 146 -9.29 -0.87 -4.06
N SER A 147 -9.23 -1.83 -3.13
CA SER A 147 -8.64 -1.62 -1.82
C SER A 147 -7.14 -1.33 -1.86
N THR A 148 -6.42 -1.84 -2.86
CA THR A 148 -4.99 -1.56 -3.02
C THR A 148 -4.71 -0.18 -3.58
N THR A 149 -5.65 0.44 -4.30
CA THR A 149 -5.47 1.80 -4.82
C THR A 149 -5.29 2.83 -3.70
N GLY A 150 -5.92 2.62 -2.56
CA GLY A 150 -5.78 3.48 -1.39
C GLY A 150 -4.37 3.52 -0.80
N LEU A 151 -3.53 2.50 -1.06
CA LEU A 151 -2.13 2.50 -0.60
C LEU A 151 -1.24 3.44 -1.42
N VAL A 152 -1.63 3.75 -2.65
CA VAL A 152 -0.93 4.72 -3.52
C VAL A 152 -1.34 6.15 -3.19
N ILE A 153 -2.61 6.36 -2.80
CA ILE A 153 -3.15 7.67 -2.45
C ILE A 153 -2.73 8.06 -1.03
N PRO A 154 -2.11 9.22 -0.81
CA PRO A 154 -1.66 9.65 0.51
C PRO A 154 -2.83 9.98 1.49
N PRO A 155 -2.52 9.91 2.81
CA PRO A 155 -1.25 9.50 3.43
C PRO A 155 -1.03 7.99 3.38
N SER A 156 0.16 7.58 2.94
CA SER A 156 0.50 6.16 2.74
C SER A 156 1.70 5.76 3.59
N ASN A 157 1.52 4.78 4.46
CA ASN A 157 2.60 4.24 5.28
C ASN A 157 3.72 3.63 4.42
N VAL A 158 3.37 3.05 3.28
CA VAL A 158 4.33 2.42 2.36
C VAL A 158 5.23 3.45 1.69
N LEU A 159 4.70 4.63 1.36
CA LEU A 159 5.51 5.73 0.81
C LEU A 159 6.50 6.28 1.85
N ILE A 160 6.13 6.29 3.14
CA ILE A 160 7.05 6.64 4.23
C ILE A 160 8.15 5.58 4.36
N VAL A 161 7.80 4.30 4.27
CA VAL A 161 8.77 3.20 4.26
C VAL A 161 9.71 3.30 3.06
N TYR A 162 9.18 3.64 1.88
CA TYR A 162 10.01 3.88 0.70
C TYR A 162 10.97 5.05 0.89
N SER A 163 10.51 6.17 1.45
CA SER A 163 11.39 7.32 1.77
C SER A 163 12.57 6.90 2.64
N LEU A 164 12.33 6.04 3.63
CA LEU A 164 13.41 5.50 4.47
C LEU A 164 14.36 4.58 3.67
N ALA A 165 13.81 3.63 2.92
CA ALA A 165 14.58 2.64 2.16
C ALA A 165 15.42 3.26 1.03
N SER A 166 14.97 4.39 0.49
CA SER A 166 15.64 5.17 -0.55
C SER A 166 16.73 6.13 -0.04
N GLY A 167 16.95 6.18 1.28
CA GLY A 167 17.94 7.09 1.87
C GLY A 167 17.45 8.52 2.08
N GLY A 168 16.13 8.78 2.06
CA GLY A 168 15.55 10.06 2.43
C GLY A 168 14.86 10.84 1.31
N VAL A 169 14.34 10.16 0.30
CA VAL A 169 13.46 10.79 -0.71
C VAL A 169 12.29 11.49 -0.01
N SER A 170 11.98 12.72 -0.44
CA SER A 170 10.98 13.57 0.19
C SER A 170 9.61 12.90 0.33
N ILE A 171 9.11 12.80 1.56
CA ILE A 171 7.76 12.27 1.84
C ILE A 171 6.69 13.17 1.24
N ALA A 172 6.89 14.50 1.24
CA ALA A 172 5.97 15.45 0.63
C ALA A 172 5.85 15.21 -0.88
N SER A 173 6.99 15.09 -1.58
CA SER A 173 7.02 14.82 -3.02
C SER A 173 6.42 13.44 -3.35
N LEU A 174 6.70 12.40 -2.55
CA LEU A 174 6.08 11.08 -2.70
C LEU A 174 4.57 11.12 -2.51
N PHE A 175 4.09 11.89 -1.53
CA PHE A 175 2.66 12.04 -1.30
C PHE A 175 1.98 12.76 -2.47
N LEU A 176 2.55 13.85 -2.96
CA LEU A 176 2.03 14.52 -4.16
C LEU A 176 2.04 13.60 -5.38
N ALA A 177 3.12 12.85 -5.57
CA ALA A 177 3.30 11.93 -6.70
C ALA A 177 2.28 10.77 -6.73
N GLY A 178 1.77 10.34 -5.57
CA GLY A 178 0.82 9.23 -5.46
C GLY A 178 -0.61 9.55 -5.88
N TYR A 179 -1.03 10.83 -5.88
CA TYR A 179 -2.42 11.19 -6.15
C TYR A 179 -2.89 10.83 -7.56
N LEU A 180 -2.18 11.31 -8.58
CA LEU A 180 -2.61 11.12 -9.96
C LEU A 180 -2.58 9.65 -10.39
N PRO A 181 -1.50 8.87 -10.09
CA PRO A 181 -1.48 7.42 -10.32
C PRO A 181 -2.59 6.66 -9.59
N GLY A 182 -2.85 6.97 -8.31
CA GLY A 182 -3.92 6.32 -7.55
C GLY A 182 -5.31 6.61 -8.10
N ILE A 183 -5.60 7.87 -8.46
CA ILE A 183 -6.86 8.25 -9.11
C ILE A 183 -7.00 7.56 -10.47
N LEU A 184 -5.95 7.54 -11.28
CA LEU A 184 -5.94 6.87 -12.59
C LEU A 184 -6.23 5.38 -12.46
N MET A 185 -5.66 4.72 -11.44
CA MET A 185 -5.94 3.31 -11.14
C MET A 185 -7.42 3.10 -10.79
N GLY A 186 -7.99 3.93 -9.91
CA GLY A 186 -9.41 3.84 -9.57
C GLY A 186 -10.33 4.08 -10.76
N LEU A 187 -10.01 5.06 -11.62
CA LEU A 187 -10.77 5.34 -12.85
C LEU A 187 -10.71 4.15 -13.83
N ALA A 188 -9.55 3.53 -13.98
CA ALA A 188 -9.39 2.35 -14.83
C ALA A 188 -10.22 1.16 -14.33
N LEU A 189 -10.23 0.91 -13.01
CA LEU A 189 -11.08 -0.10 -12.40
C LEU A 189 -12.58 0.19 -12.61
N MET A 190 -12.99 1.46 -12.45
CA MET A 190 -14.38 1.87 -12.73
C MET A 190 -14.76 1.70 -14.20
N LEU A 191 -13.84 1.95 -15.13
CA LEU A 191 -14.06 1.74 -16.56
C LEU A 191 -14.30 0.25 -16.89
N VAL A 192 -13.46 -0.63 -16.37
CA VAL A 192 -13.66 -2.09 -16.53
C VAL A 192 -14.97 -2.54 -15.89
N ALA A 193 -15.28 -2.03 -14.70
CA ALA A 193 -16.53 -2.28 -14.03
C ALA A 193 -17.75 -1.82 -14.87
N ALA A 194 -17.68 -0.66 -15.51
CA ALA A 194 -18.71 -0.15 -16.41
C ALA A 194 -18.99 -1.09 -17.60
N ILE A 195 -17.92 -1.63 -18.21
CA ILE A 195 -18.04 -2.60 -19.30
C ILE A 195 -18.73 -3.89 -18.82
N TRP A 196 -18.37 -4.36 -17.63
CA TRP A 196 -18.98 -5.55 -17.03
C TRP A 196 -20.46 -5.34 -16.70
N ILE A 197 -20.78 -4.20 -16.08
CA ILE A 197 -22.15 -3.80 -15.72
C ILE A 197 -23.04 -3.74 -16.95
N LYS A 198 -22.57 -3.15 -18.05
CA LYS A 198 -23.30 -3.06 -19.31
C LYS A 198 -23.64 -4.44 -19.87
N LYS A 199 -22.72 -5.41 -19.77
CA LYS A 199 -22.93 -6.80 -20.20
C LYS A 199 -23.97 -7.55 -19.34
N LYS A 200 -23.99 -7.29 -18.03
CA LYS A 200 -24.84 -7.99 -17.05
C LYS A 200 -26.17 -7.30 -16.81
N LYS A 201 -26.36 -6.06 -17.29
CA LYS A 201 -27.61 -5.26 -17.16
C LYS A 201 -28.03 -5.08 -15.69
N TYR A 202 -27.09 -4.75 -14.81
CA TYR A 202 -27.45 -4.44 -13.42
C TYR A 202 -28.38 -3.23 -13.32
N PRO A 203 -29.33 -3.23 -12.35
CA PRO A 203 -30.28 -2.14 -12.19
C PRO A 203 -29.57 -0.84 -11.79
N ALA A 204 -30.17 0.28 -12.17
CA ALA A 204 -29.82 1.58 -11.61
C ALA A 204 -30.41 1.72 -10.22
N GLY A 205 -29.68 2.27 -9.27
CA GLY A 205 -30.19 2.58 -7.97
C GLY A 205 -31.07 3.84 -7.95
N GLU A 206 -31.59 4.18 -6.78
CA GLU A 206 -32.39 5.38 -6.59
C GLU A 206 -31.55 6.65 -6.70
N ARG A 207 -32.08 7.68 -7.34
CA ARG A 207 -31.43 8.99 -7.44
C ARG A 207 -31.45 9.69 -6.08
N SER A 208 -30.28 10.01 -5.56
CA SER A 208 -30.17 10.87 -4.39
C SER A 208 -30.56 12.30 -4.73
N SER A 209 -31.37 12.93 -3.86
CA SER A 209 -31.65 14.36 -3.99
C SER A 209 -30.38 15.18 -3.70
N PHE A 210 -30.29 16.37 -4.24
CA PHE A 210 -29.17 17.29 -3.96
C PHE A 210 -29.01 17.54 -2.45
N ARG A 211 -30.11 17.64 -1.73
CA ARG A 211 -30.12 17.76 -0.26
C ARG A 211 -29.44 16.56 0.39
N ASN A 212 -29.73 15.34 -0.06
CA ASN A 212 -29.11 14.12 0.50
C ASN A 212 -27.61 14.07 0.20
N ILE A 213 -27.19 14.46 -1.00
CA ILE A 213 -25.75 14.56 -1.35
C ILE A 213 -25.05 15.55 -0.42
N MET A 214 -25.66 16.73 -0.20
CA MET A 214 -25.10 17.74 0.70
C MET A 214 -25.02 17.26 2.15
N VAL A 215 -26.06 16.60 2.65
CA VAL A 215 -26.06 16.07 4.03
C VAL A 215 -25.01 14.97 4.19
N THR A 216 -24.91 14.03 3.25
CA THR A 216 -23.90 12.96 3.32
C THR A 216 -22.47 13.49 3.16
N PHE A 217 -22.27 14.53 2.31
CA PHE A 217 -21.01 15.24 2.19
C PHE A 217 -20.62 15.90 3.52
N LEU A 218 -21.53 16.68 4.14
CA LEU A 218 -21.25 17.33 5.42
C LEU A 218 -20.95 16.33 6.54
N ASN A 219 -21.58 15.16 6.51
CA ASN A 219 -21.28 14.08 7.46
C ASN A 219 -19.91 13.42 7.19
N ALA A 220 -19.48 13.34 5.94
CA ALA A 220 -18.17 12.81 5.56
C ALA A 220 -17.05 13.87 5.65
N LEU A 221 -17.41 15.14 5.59
CA LEU A 221 -16.47 16.28 5.54
C LEU A 221 -15.42 16.26 6.66
N PRO A 222 -15.75 15.98 7.93
CA PRO A 222 -14.75 15.91 8.98
C PRO A 222 -13.68 14.84 8.69
N SER A 223 -14.09 13.69 8.14
CA SER A 223 -13.14 12.63 7.77
C SER A 223 -12.28 13.01 6.56
N LEU A 224 -12.84 13.73 5.59
CA LEU A 224 -12.11 14.24 4.42
C LEU A 224 -11.18 15.39 4.77
N LEU A 225 -11.57 16.25 5.73
CA LEU A 225 -10.72 17.35 6.23
C LEU A 225 -9.43 16.84 6.87
N LEU A 226 -9.44 15.64 7.45
CA LEU A 226 -8.21 15.02 7.95
C LEU A 226 -7.15 14.90 6.84
N LEU A 227 -7.55 14.44 5.66
CA LEU A 227 -6.62 14.32 4.50
C LEU A 227 -6.07 15.69 4.12
N VAL A 228 -6.94 16.72 4.06
CA VAL A 228 -6.54 18.08 3.71
C VAL A 228 -5.58 18.66 4.75
N VAL A 229 -5.83 18.47 6.03
CA VAL A 229 -4.98 18.96 7.12
C VAL A 229 -3.63 18.27 7.12
N VAL A 230 -3.60 16.94 7.02
CA VAL A 230 -2.37 16.16 7.04
C VAL A 230 -1.52 16.48 5.81
N ILE A 231 -2.08 16.32 4.62
CA ILE A 231 -1.33 16.49 3.38
C ILE A 231 -1.01 17.96 3.14
N GLY A 232 -1.99 18.85 3.30
CA GLY A 232 -1.79 20.29 3.16
C GLY A 232 -0.72 20.83 4.10
N GLY A 233 -0.70 20.36 5.35
CA GLY A 233 0.31 20.74 6.34
C GLY A 233 1.72 20.23 5.99
N ILE A 234 1.85 19.00 5.46
CA ILE A 234 3.13 18.44 5.02
C ILE A 234 3.64 19.18 3.77
N VAL A 235 2.79 19.33 2.75
CA VAL A 235 3.16 19.97 1.47
C VAL A 235 3.50 21.46 1.65
N SER A 236 2.78 22.15 2.52
CA SER A 236 3.09 23.56 2.84
C SER A 236 4.30 23.75 3.75
N GLY A 237 4.93 22.66 4.21
CA GLY A 237 6.08 22.71 5.12
C GLY A 237 5.75 23.13 6.56
N ILE A 238 4.45 23.23 6.91
CA ILE A 238 4.00 23.60 8.27
C ILE A 238 4.28 22.44 9.24
N PHE A 239 4.12 21.20 8.77
CA PHE A 239 4.31 20.00 9.57
C PHE A 239 5.27 19.01 8.87
N THR A 240 6.11 18.38 9.67
CA THR A 240 6.78 17.14 9.26
C THR A 240 5.77 15.99 9.18
N ALA A 241 6.13 14.88 8.51
CA ALA A 241 5.28 13.70 8.47
C ALA A 241 4.96 13.14 9.85
N THR A 242 5.92 13.23 10.79
CA THR A 242 5.75 12.79 12.18
C THR A 242 4.75 13.67 12.94
N GLU A 243 4.88 14.99 12.85
CA GLU A 243 3.94 15.93 13.47
C GLU A 243 2.53 15.79 12.87
N ALA A 244 2.42 15.67 11.55
CA ALA A 244 1.16 15.45 10.87
C ALA A 244 0.49 14.13 11.31
N SER A 245 1.25 13.07 11.57
CA SER A 245 0.73 11.80 12.07
C SER A 245 0.21 11.92 13.51
N GLY A 246 0.88 12.70 14.36
CA GLY A 246 0.39 13.03 15.70
C GLY A 246 -0.91 13.82 15.68
N ILE A 247 -1.01 14.82 14.77
CA ILE A 247 -2.25 15.58 14.51
C ILE A 247 -3.34 14.64 14.02
N ALA A 248 -3.03 13.68 13.14
CA ALA A 248 -4.00 12.70 12.66
C ALA A 248 -4.57 11.84 13.79
N VAL A 249 -3.73 11.38 14.74
CA VAL A 249 -4.18 10.63 15.92
C VAL A 249 -5.12 11.49 16.78
N LEU A 250 -4.69 12.72 17.11
CA LEU A 250 -5.50 13.61 17.95
C LEU A 250 -6.84 13.94 17.28
N TYR A 251 -6.81 14.28 16.00
CA TYR A 251 -8.01 14.60 15.22
C TYR A 251 -8.98 13.42 15.16
N THR A 252 -8.50 12.22 14.85
CA THR A 252 -9.34 11.02 14.76
C THR A 252 -9.91 10.60 16.10
N LEU A 253 -9.17 10.75 17.20
CA LEU A 253 -9.67 10.54 18.57
C LEU A 253 -10.82 11.50 18.88
N ILE A 254 -10.60 12.81 18.71
CA ILE A 254 -11.60 13.85 18.97
C ILE A 254 -12.85 13.57 18.13
N LEU A 255 -12.71 13.30 16.84
CA LEU A 255 -13.80 13.03 15.93
C LEU A 255 -14.61 11.80 16.36
N SER A 256 -13.93 10.71 16.71
CA SER A 256 -14.57 9.46 17.12
C SER A 256 -15.34 9.59 18.45
N PHE A 257 -14.84 10.41 19.37
CA PHE A 257 -15.54 10.69 20.63
C PHE A 257 -16.75 11.63 20.44
N ILE A 258 -16.61 12.70 19.66
CA ILE A 258 -17.73 13.62 19.35
C ILE A 258 -18.87 12.84 18.71
N ASN A 259 -18.55 11.92 17.82
CA ASN A 259 -19.53 11.10 17.12
C ASN A 259 -20.06 9.93 17.96
N LYS A 260 -19.57 9.73 19.20
CA LYS A 260 -19.95 8.63 20.11
C LYS A 260 -19.76 7.22 19.51
N GLU A 261 -18.83 7.08 18.58
CA GLU A 261 -18.53 5.83 17.88
C GLU A 261 -17.47 5.01 18.60
N LEU A 262 -16.54 5.70 19.30
CA LEU A 262 -15.49 5.07 20.10
C LEU A 262 -15.85 5.15 21.59
N LYS A 263 -15.93 3.98 22.24
CA LYS A 263 -16.09 3.90 23.70
C LYS A 263 -14.71 3.84 24.35
N ILE A 264 -14.59 4.42 25.55
CA ILE A 264 -13.34 4.35 26.33
C ILE A 264 -12.91 2.90 26.57
N SER A 265 -13.87 1.99 26.77
CA SER A 265 -13.60 0.56 26.94
C SER A 265 -13.01 -0.13 25.71
N SER A 266 -13.22 0.41 24.50
CA SER A 266 -12.63 -0.14 23.26
C SER A 266 -11.26 0.42 22.92
N LEU A 267 -10.82 1.49 23.58
CA LEU A 267 -9.50 2.09 23.37
C LEU A 267 -8.36 1.10 23.63
N GLN A 268 -8.49 0.25 24.65
CA GLN A 268 -7.49 -0.77 24.94
C GLN A 268 -7.26 -1.70 23.74
N ASN A 269 -8.31 -2.15 23.09
CA ASN A 269 -8.21 -3.02 21.91
C ASN A 269 -7.61 -2.27 20.71
N VAL A 270 -7.95 -0.97 20.54
CA VAL A 270 -7.34 -0.12 19.49
C VAL A 270 -5.84 0.00 19.71
N PHE A 271 -5.42 0.32 20.93
CA PHE A 271 -3.99 0.44 21.27
C PHE A 271 -3.25 -0.90 21.10
N LEU A 272 -3.80 -2.00 21.63
CA LEU A 272 -3.18 -3.32 21.49
C LEU A 272 -3.06 -3.76 20.02
N GLY A 273 -4.10 -3.53 19.21
CA GLY A 273 -4.04 -3.80 17.77
C GLY A 273 -3.00 -2.94 17.05
N SER A 274 -2.91 -1.66 17.41
CA SER A 274 -1.90 -0.75 16.84
C SER A 274 -0.49 -1.14 17.25
N VAL A 275 -0.26 -1.48 18.51
CA VAL A 275 1.04 -1.95 19.01
C VAL A 275 1.47 -3.24 18.32
N GLY A 276 0.55 -4.20 18.16
CA GLY A 276 0.86 -5.45 17.45
C GLY A 276 1.31 -5.21 16.00
N THR A 277 0.56 -4.40 15.26
CA THR A 277 0.91 -4.04 13.87
C THR A 277 2.21 -3.25 13.82
N THR A 278 2.40 -2.28 14.70
CA THR A 278 3.61 -1.47 14.80
C THR A 278 4.84 -2.33 15.09
N ALA A 279 4.74 -3.27 16.03
CA ALA A 279 5.85 -4.15 16.39
C ALA A 279 6.34 -4.99 15.20
N ILE A 280 5.40 -5.52 14.40
CA ILE A 280 5.73 -6.27 13.19
C ILE A 280 6.45 -5.37 12.17
N VAL A 281 5.93 -4.17 11.92
CA VAL A 281 6.51 -3.24 10.94
C VAL A 281 7.89 -2.75 11.42
N MET A 282 8.05 -2.40 12.69
CA MET A 282 9.34 -1.98 13.24
C MET A 282 10.38 -3.10 13.18
N LEU A 283 10.00 -4.35 13.49
CA LEU A 283 10.91 -5.49 13.35
C LEU A 283 11.32 -5.70 11.88
N LEU A 284 10.38 -5.59 10.95
CA LEU A 284 10.68 -5.65 9.51
C LEU A 284 11.66 -4.56 9.09
N ILE A 285 11.48 -3.33 9.54
CA ILE A 285 12.39 -2.22 9.25
C ILE A 285 13.77 -2.51 9.82
N ALA A 286 13.87 -2.89 11.10
CA ALA A 286 15.13 -3.19 11.76
C ALA A 286 15.94 -4.26 11.02
N THR A 287 15.31 -5.39 10.72
CA THR A 287 15.96 -6.50 10.01
C THR A 287 16.31 -6.14 8.57
N SER A 288 15.45 -5.37 7.88
CA SER A 288 15.72 -4.92 6.50
C SER A 288 16.84 -3.89 6.43
N MET A 289 17.00 -3.01 7.43
CA MET A 289 18.14 -2.10 7.50
C MET A 289 19.46 -2.86 7.71
N SER A 290 19.44 -3.94 8.51
CA SER A 290 20.57 -4.87 8.59
C SER A 290 20.84 -5.54 7.24
N MET A 291 19.79 -6.01 6.54
CA MET A 291 19.92 -6.64 5.22
C MET A 291 20.48 -5.67 4.18
N SER A 292 20.00 -4.43 4.14
CA SER A 292 20.52 -3.39 3.25
C SER A 292 22.02 -3.18 3.46
N TRP A 293 22.49 -3.16 4.72
CA TRP A 293 23.89 -3.06 5.03
C TRP A 293 24.67 -4.29 4.57
N VAL A 294 24.19 -5.51 4.84
CA VAL A 294 24.82 -6.77 4.38
C VAL A 294 24.92 -6.80 2.86
N MET A 295 23.85 -6.44 2.16
CA MET A 295 23.85 -6.36 0.70
C MET A 295 24.90 -5.37 0.17
N SER A 296 25.02 -4.21 0.81
CA SER A 296 26.03 -3.21 0.44
C SER A 296 27.45 -3.71 0.72
N TYR A 297 27.66 -4.39 1.85
CA TYR A 297 28.94 -4.99 2.22
C TYR A 297 29.38 -6.06 1.22
N GLU A 298 28.47 -6.90 0.76
CA GLU A 298 28.69 -7.95 -0.25
C GLU A 298 28.64 -7.43 -1.71
N ASN A 299 28.47 -6.12 -1.91
CA ASN A 299 28.38 -5.47 -3.25
C ASN A 299 27.23 -6.00 -4.13
N ILE A 300 26.15 -6.49 -3.51
CA ILE A 300 25.00 -7.05 -4.25
C ILE A 300 24.33 -6.01 -5.17
N PRO A 301 24.07 -4.74 -4.75
CA PRO A 301 23.46 -3.75 -5.65
C PRO A 301 24.31 -3.49 -6.90
N ILE A 302 25.65 -3.48 -6.77
CA ILE A 302 26.57 -3.28 -7.89
C ILE A 302 26.49 -4.48 -8.85
N ALA A 303 26.55 -5.69 -8.33
CA ALA A 303 26.47 -6.91 -9.15
C ALA A 303 25.13 -7.02 -9.90
N VAL A 304 24.02 -6.63 -9.24
CA VAL A 304 22.68 -6.59 -9.87
C VAL A 304 22.63 -5.51 -10.95
N SER A 305 23.23 -4.33 -10.68
CA SER A 305 23.31 -3.24 -11.66
C SER A 305 24.06 -3.66 -12.90
N GLU A 306 25.26 -4.24 -12.74
CA GLU A 306 26.07 -4.74 -13.85
C GLU A 306 25.33 -5.84 -14.64
N ALA A 307 24.66 -6.76 -13.95
CA ALA A 307 23.88 -7.82 -14.60
C ALA A 307 22.70 -7.27 -15.40
N LEU A 308 21.98 -6.27 -14.88
CA LEU A 308 20.87 -5.64 -15.59
C LEU A 308 21.34 -4.82 -16.78
N LEU A 309 22.39 -4.01 -16.61
CA LEU A 309 22.98 -3.19 -17.68
C LEU A 309 23.63 -4.05 -18.77
N ALA A 310 24.16 -5.24 -18.43
CA ALA A 310 24.63 -6.20 -19.41
C ALA A 310 23.50 -6.77 -20.29
N LEU A 311 22.24 -6.76 -19.81
CA LEU A 311 21.09 -7.19 -20.60
C LEU A 311 20.63 -6.11 -21.59
N SER A 312 20.67 -4.84 -21.18
CA SER A 312 20.23 -3.72 -22.04
C SER A 312 20.65 -2.37 -21.45
N ASP A 313 21.04 -1.44 -22.32
CA ASP A 313 21.23 -0.02 -21.97
C ASP A 313 19.93 0.80 -22.09
N ASN A 314 18.85 0.17 -22.50
CA ASN A 314 17.59 0.84 -22.71
C ASN A 314 16.76 0.90 -21.41
N VAL A 315 16.52 2.12 -20.92
CA VAL A 315 15.76 2.39 -19.68
C VAL A 315 14.38 1.68 -19.68
N PHE A 316 13.68 1.67 -20.81
CA PHE A 316 12.36 1.04 -20.92
C PHE A 316 12.44 -0.48 -20.69
N VAL A 317 13.48 -1.13 -21.22
CA VAL A 317 13.69 -2.57 -21.04
C VAL A 317 14.04 -2.88 -19.60
N ILE A 318 14.93 -2.12 -18.98
CA ILE A 318 15.30 -2.30 -17.57
C ILE A 318 14.10 -2.08 -16.65
N LEU A 319 13.33 -1.02 -16.82
CA LEU A 319 12.12 -0.78 -16.03
C LEU A 319 11.07 -1.89 -16.22
N LEU A 320 10.94 -2.45 -17.42
CA LEU A 320 10.06 -3.59 -17.65
C LEU A 320 10.53 -4.84 -16.92
N ILE A 321 11.83 -5.14 -16.95
CA ILE A 321 12.43 -6.27 -16.21
C ILE A 321 12.20 -6.09 -14.71
N ILE A 322 12.48 -4.91 -14.17
CA ILE A 322 12.25 -4.60 -12.75
C ILE A 322 10.76 -4.76 -12.40
N ASN A 323 9.84 -4.26 -13.24
CA ASN A 323 8.42 -4.45 -13.03
C ASN A 323 8.02 -5.93 -12.98
N LEU A 324 8.55 -6.77 -13.87
CA LEU A 324 8.25 -8.21 -13.87
C LEU A 324 8.81 -8.91 -12.63
N LEU A 325 10.01 -8.55 -12.19
CA LEU A 325 10.61 -9.07 -10.96
C LEU A 325 9.78 -8.65 -9.72
N LEU A 326 9.41 -7.38 -9.63
CA LEU A 326 8.59 -6.87 -8.52
C LEU A 326 7.18 -7.47 -8.50
N LEU A 327 6.55 -7.70 -9.66
CA LEU A 327 5.27 -8.41 -9.76
C LEU A 327 5.41 -9.83 -9.21
N PHE A 328 6.46 -10.55 -9.62
CA PHE A 328 6.72 -11.89 -9.12
C PHE A 328 6.89 -11.88 -7.59
N VAL A 329 7.76 -11.01 -7.08
CA VAL A 329 7.99 -10.86 -5.63
C VAL A 329 6.71 -10.51 -4.88
N GLY A 330 5.95 -9.54 -5.38
CA GLY A 330 4.70 -9.07 -4.77
C GLY A 330 3.61 -10.14 -4.67
N THR A 331 3.69 -11.25 -5.44
CA THR A 331 2.76 -12.38 -5.27
C THR A 331 3.02 -13.20 -4.01
N PHE A 332 4.24 -13.17 -3.47
CA PHE A 332 4.67 -13.98 -2.32
C PHE A 332 4.92 -13.17 -1.06
N MET A 333 5.27 -11.89 -1.21
CA MET A 333 5.66 -11.01 -0.11
C MET A 333 4.67 -9.87 0.06
N ASP A 334 4.49 -9.44 1.30
CA ASP A 334 3.77 -8.20 1.58
C ASP A 334 4.57 -6.97 1.13
N MET A 335 3.89 -5.84 0.97
CA MET A 335 4.43 -4.64 0.38
C MET A 335 5.60 -4.04 1.18
N THR A 336 5.46 -3.97 2.51
CA THR A 336 6.49 -3.35 3.37
C THR A 336 7.86 -4.04 3.25
N PRO A 337 7.98 -5.36 3.43
CA PRO A 337 9.27 -6.02 3.24
C PRO A 337 9.78 -5.95 1.80
N ALA A 338 8.90 -6.00 0.80
CA ALA A 338 9.30 -5.89 -0.59
C ALA A 338 9.94 -4.52 -0.88
N VAL A 339 9.33 -3.42 -0.42
CA VAL A 339 9.90 -2.07 -0.56
C VAL A 339 11.26 -1.97 0.14
N LEU A 340 11.37 -2.45 1.38
CA LEU A 340 12.60 -2.34 2.17
C LEU A 340 13.77 -3.14 1.58
N ILE A 341 13.50 -4.28 0.96
CA ILE A 341 14.52 -5.16 0.37
C ILE A 341 14.92 -4.68 -1.02
N PHE A 342 13.94 -4.37 -1.87
CA PHE A 342 14.20 -4.15 -3.30
C PHE A 342 14.50 -2.69 -3.65
N THR A 343 14.14 -1.72 -2.80
CA THR A 343 14.53 -0.33 -3.02
C THR A 343 16.05 -0.16 -3.08
N PRO A 344 16.85 -0.59 -2.08
CA PRO A 344 18.30 -0.41 -2.13
C PRO A 344 18.99 -1.24 -3.22
N ILE A 345 18.32 -2.25 -3.78
CA ILE A 345 18.83 -3.06 -4.89
C ILE A 345 18.61 -2.34 -6.23
N PHE A 346 17.38 -1.86 -6.50
CA PHE A 346 17.03 -1.35 -7.82
C PHE A 346 17.17 0.16 -7.95
N LEU A 347 17.04 0.93 -6.86
CA LEU A 347 17.13 2.39 -6.91
C LEU A 347 18.46 2.88 -7.53
N PRO A 348 19.66 2.37 -7.12
CA PRO A 348 20.91 2.80 -7.73
C PRO A 348 20.97 2.51 -9.23
N VAL A 349 20.38 1.41 -9.68
CA VAL A 349 20.32 1.03 -11.12
C VAL A 349 19.53 2.07 -11.91
N VAL A 350 18.34 2.39 -11.43
CA VAL A 350 17.42 3.29 -12.16
C VAL A 350 17.87 4.74 -12.08
N GLU A 351 18.52 5.17 -10.99
CA GLU A 351 19.16 6.48 -10.88
C GLU A 351 20.31 6.64 -11.85
N ALA A 352 21.15 5.61 -12.02
CA ALA A 352 22.21 5.61 -13.02
C ALA A 352 21.69 5.75 -14.46
N LEU A 353 20.44 5.34 -14.70
CA LEU A 353 19.74 5.50 -15.97
C LEU A 353 18.93 6.82 -16.07
N GLY A 354 19.04 7.71 -15.07
CA GLY A 354 18.38 9.01 -15.05
C GLY A 354 16.90 8.98 -14.65
N VAL A 355 16.42 7.90 -14.03
CA VAL A 355 15.06 7.82 -13.52
C VAL A 355 14.97 8.52 -12.17
N ASP A 356 13.96 9.37 -12.00
CA ASP A 356 13.72 10.09 -10.77
C ASP A 356 13.34 9.14 -9.61
N PRO A 357 13.95 9.28 -8.41
CA PRO A 357 13.67 8.42 -7.25
C PRO A 357 12.21 8.46 -6.77
N VAL A 358 11.54 9.62 -6.87
CA VAL A 358 10.12 9.76 -6.51
C VAL A 358 9.25 8.95 -7.48
N HIS A 359 9.52 9.09 -8.79
CA HIS A 359 8.85 8.33 -9.83
C HIS A 359 9.00 6.81 -9.64
N PHE A 360 10.24 6.36 -9.39
CA PHE A 360 10.53 4.94 -9.13
C PHE A 360 9.77 4.42 -7.90
N GLY A 361 9.68 5.21 -6.83
CA GLY A 361 8.93 4.84 -5.64
C GLY A 361 7.45 4.62 -5.92
N ILE A 362 6.82 5.50 -6.70
CA ILE A 362 5.42 5.35 -7.10
C ILE A 362 5.23 4.12 -7.99
N MET A 363 6.12 3.91 -8.96
CA MET A 363 6.11 2.72 -9.82
C MET A 363 6.20 1.44 -8.98
N MET A 364 7.13 1.36 -8.05
CA MET A 364 7.31 0.21 -7.15
C MET A 364 6.06 -0.06 -6.31
N VAL A 365 5.52 0.95 -5.65
CA VAL A 365 4.32 0.81 -4.81
C VAL A 365 3.11 0.36 -5.63
N MET A 366 2.91 0.94 -6.81
CA MET A 366 1.83 0.51 -7.72
C MET A 366 1.99 -0.94 -8.18
N ASN A 367 3.20 -1.34 -8.51
CA ASN A 367 3.52 -2.70 -8.91
C ASN A 367 3.17 -3.70 -7.80
N LEU A 368 3.60 -3.41 -6.57
CA LEU A 368 3.30 -4.25 -5.42
C LEU A 368 1.81 -4.27 -5.06
N CYS A 369 1.05 -3.18 -5.33
CA CYS A 369 -0.41 -3.19 -5.23
C CYS A 369 -1.04 -4.26 -6.14
N VAL A 370 -0.53 -4.43 -7.35
CA VAL A 370 -0.96 -5.52 -8.25
C VAL A 370 -0.58 -6.89 -7.65
N GLY A 371 0.63 -7.01 -7.13
CA GLY A 371 1.13 -8.22 -6.48
C GLY A 371 0.25 -8.69 -5.31
N LEU A 372 -0.18 -7.77 -4.43
CA LEU A 372 -1.05 -8.08 -3.28
C LEU A 372 -2.42 -8.69 -3.68
N CYS A 373 -2.86 -8.46 -4.89
CA CYS A 373 -4.10 -9.03 -5.43
C CYS A 373 -3.87 -10.34 -6.19
N THR A 374 -2.60 -10.74 -6.44
CA THR A 374 -2.24 -11.79 -7.38
C THR A 374 -1.94 -13.12 -6.66
N PRO A 375 -2.50 -14.26 -7.11
CA PRO A 375 -2.09 -15.58 -6.62
C PRO A 375 -0.58 -15.81 -6.83
N PRO A 376 0.09 -16.69 -6.02
CA PRO A 376 -0.49 -17.69 -5.13
C PRO A 376 -0.78 -17.20 -3.70
N VAL A 377 -0.10 -16.16 -3.21
CA VAL A 377 -0.28 -15.71 -1.83
C VAL A 377 -1.23 -14.51 -1.74
N GLY A 378 -0.95 -13.38 -2.38
CA GLY A 378 -1.80 -12.19 -2.44
C GLY A 378 -2.61 -11.90 -1.17
N SER A 379 -2.04 -11.22 -0.18
CA SER A 379 -2.68 -11.04 1.14
C SER A 379 -4.09 -10.42 1.06
N VAL A 380 -4.28 -9.46 0.17
CA VAL A 380 -5.57 -8.81 -0.07
C VAL A 380 -6.56 -9.73 -0.77
N LEU A 381 -6.06 -10.59 -1.67
CA LEU A 381 -6.89 -11.59 -2.36
C LEU A 381 -7.54 -12.56 -1.36
N PHE A 382 -6.76 -13.11 -0.43
CA PHE A 382 -7.28 -14.04 0.58
C PHE A 382 -8.32 -13.40 1.49
N ILE A 383 -8.06 -12.17 1.94
CA ILE A 383 -9.01 -11.45 2.78
C ILE A 383 -10.31 -11.16 2.02
N GLY A 384 -10.22 -10.68 0.78
CA GLY A 384 -11.42 -10.37 -0.02
C GLY A 384 -12.27 -11.59 -0.33
N VAL A 385 -11.64 -12.72 -0.61
CA VAL A 385 -12.34 -14.00 -0.82
C VAL A 385 -13.02 -14.48 0.46
N SER A 386 -12.35 -14.35 1.62
CA SER A 386 -12.91 -14.69 2.92
C SER A 386 -14.12 -13.81 3.28
N VAL A 387 -13.99 -12.49 3.13
CA VAL A 387 -15.08 -11.53 3.42
C VAL A 387 -16.30 -11.76 2.54
N ALA A 388 -16.09 -12.11 1.27
CA ALA A 388 -17.18 -12.39 0.33
C ALA A 388 -17.76 -13.82 0.44
N ASN A 389 -17.23 -14.66 1.35
CA ASN A 389 -17.61 -16.07 1.48
C ASN A 389 -17.62 -16.80 0.13
N THR A 390 -16.51 -16.69 -0.61
CA THR A 390 -16.31 -17.33 -1.93
C THR A 390 -14.95 -18.05 -2.00
N THR A 391 -14.51 -18.46 -3.18
CA THR A 391 -13.24 -19.17 -3.37
C THR A 391 -12.37 -18.45 -4.41
N ILE A 392 -11.05 -18.59 -4.29
CA ILE A 392 -10.08 -17.98 -5.20
C ILE A 392 -10.38 -18.36 -6.64
N GLN A 393 -10.66 -19.67 -6.89
CA GLN A 393 -10.93 -20.19 -8.23
C GLN A 393 -12.11 -19.48 -8.92
N LYS A 394 -13.15 -19.12 -8.15
CA LYS A 394 -14.32 -18.41 -8.68
C LYS A 394 -14.04 -16.93 -8.93
N VAL A 395 -13.21 -16.32 -8.09
CA VAL A 395 -12.88 -14.89 -8.16
C VAL A 395 -11.86 -14.57 -9.27
N ILE A 396 -10.97 -15.51 -9.62
CA ILE A 396 -9.93 -15.28 -10.65
C ILE A 396 -10.54 -14.81 -11.98
N LYS A 397 -11.61 -15.44 -12.45
CA LYS A 397 -12.21 -15.11 -13.75
C LYS A 397 -12.70 -13.64 -13.83
N PRO A 398 -13.49 -13.10 -12.88
CA PRO A 398 -13.85 -11.69 -12.87
C PRO A 398 -12.68 -10.76 -12.51
N LEU A 399 -11.61 -11.26 -11.88
CA LEU A 399 -10.43 -10.50 -11.49
C LEU A 399 -9.52 -10.19 -12.70
N LEU A 400 -9.44 -11.10 -13.69
CA LEU A 400 -8.54 -10.95 -14.84
C LEU A 400 -8.70 -9.61 -15.58
N PRO A 401 -9.90 -9.14 -15.97
CA PRO A 401 -10.02 -7.86 -16.66
C PRO A 401 -9.62 -6.66 -15.77
N LEU A 402 -9.79 -6.78 -14.46
CA LEU A 402 -9.33 -5.76 -13.49
C LEU A 402 -7.80 -5.75 -13.39
N TYR A 403 -7.15 -6.93 -13.39
CA TYR A 403 -5.69 -7.02 -13.47
C TYR A 403 -5.14 -6.39 -14.74
N VAL A 404 -5.77 -6.64 -15.88
CA VAL A 404 -5.33 -6.02 -17.13
C VAL A 404 -5.40 -4.50 -17.03
N ALA A 405 -6.46 -3.95 -16.42
CA ALA A 405 -6.56 -2.51 -16.20
C ALA A 405 -5.45 -2.00 -15.27
N MET A 406 -5.21 -2.68 -14.14
CA MET A 406 -4.14 -2.31 -13.20
C MET A 406 -2.77 -2.37 -13.88
N PHE A 407 -2.53 -3.41 -14.67
CA PHE A 407 -1.26 -3.58 -15.39
C PHE A 407 -1.07 -2.51 -16.47
N ILE A 408 -2.11 -2.15 -17.21
CA ILE A 408 -2.04 -1.04 -18.18
C ILE A 408 -1.70 0.27 -17.47
N VAL A 409 -2.35 0.58 -16.34
CA VAL A 409 -2.05 1.79 -15.59
C VAL A 409 -0.63 1.76 -15.03
N LEU A 410 -0.17 0.62 -14.53
CA LEU A 410 1.22 0.43 -14.09
C LEU A 410 2.20 0.76 -15.22
N LEU A 411 1.98 0.23 -16.43
CA LEU A 411 2.86 0.52 -17.58
C LEU A 411 2.79 1.99 -17.99
N LEU A 412 1.59 2.60 -17.99
CA LEU A 412 1.45 4.03 -18.26
C LEU A 412 2.24 4.88 -17.28
N VAL A 413 2.13 4.58 -15.98
CA VAL A 413 2.90 5.29 -14.96
C VAL A 413 4.40 5.03 -15.11
N THR A 414 4.81 3.78 -15.36
CA THR A 414 6.23 3.41 -15.56
C THR A 414 6.88 4.18 -16.70
N PHE A 415 6.18 4.33 -17.82
CA PHE A 415 6.77 4.91 -19.04
C PHE A 415 6.44 6.37 -19.28
N ILE A 416 5.56 6.96 -18.47
CA ILE A 416 5.19 8.38 -18.54
C ILE A 416 5.43 9.01 -17.16
N PRO A 417 6.69 9.43 -16.86
CA PRO A 417 7.06 10.00 -15.55
C PRO A 417 6.19 11.19 -15.13
N GLN A 418 5.68 11.96 -16.09
CA GLN A 418 4.81 13.11 -15.83
C GLN A 418 3.54 12.73 -15.04
N ILE A 419 3.06 11.49 -15.13
CA ILE A 419 1.88 11.05 -14.37
C ILE A 419 2.16 11.08 -12.86
N SER A 420 3.38 10.77 -12.44
CA SER A 420 3.79 10.84 -11.02
C SER A 420 4.46 12.17 -10.65
N LEU A 421 5.23 12.77 -11.56
CA LEU A 421 6.04 13.95 -11.23
C LEU A 421 5.34 15.28 -11.48
N TRP A 422 4.25 15.31 -12.26
CA TRP A 422 3.56 16.56 -12.60
C TRP A 422 3.09 17.34 -11.35
N LEU A 423 2.48 16.65 -10.38
CA LEU A 423 1.98 17.31 -9.18
C LEU A 423 3.11 17.77 -8.23
N PRO A 424 4.14 16.97 -7.91
CA PRO A 424 5.32 17.46 -7.18
C PRO A 424 5.93 18.71 -7.79
N GLN A 425 6.17 18.71 -9.10
CA GLN A 425 6.80 19.83 -9.82
C GLN A 425 5.99 21.14 -9.78
N LEU A 426 4.70 21.09 -9.44
CA LEU A 426 3.88 22.30 -9.25
C LEU A 426 4.08 22.94 -7.88
N PHE A 427 4.64 22.21 -6.92
CA PHE A 427 4.83 22.66 -5.53
C PHE A 427 6.31 22.85 -5.16
N GLU A 428 7.23 22.51 -6.04
CA GLU A 428 8.65 22.87 -5.99
C GLU A 428 8.86 24.29 -6.54
#